data_7cc26a804c6b5334cddd6d1c991141a5
#
_entry.id   7cc26a804c6b5334cddd6d1c991141a5
#
_cell.length_a   1.000
_cell.length_b   1.000
_cell.length_c   1.000
_cell.angle_alpha   90.00
_cell.angle_beta   90.00
_cell.angle_gamma   90.00
#
_symmetry.space_group_name_H-M   'P 1'
#
loop_
_entity.id
_entity.type
_entity.pdbx_description
1 polymer ?
#
loop_
_entity_poly.entity_id
_entity_poly.type
_entity_poly.pdbx_seq_one_letter_code
_entity_poly.pdbx_strand_id
1 'polypeptide(L)'
;MTPKGRASVRWLAAALVLWGLAGCAVQTRALRAAAPPGLPAAVELAQTPFFAQTAYQCGPAALATVLAASGLPASPDQLGETVFLPARTGSLQIEMIAGARRQGAVATRLPRNLEALLREVHAGHPVAVLQNLGLSWYPAWHYAVLIGYDLESGEVLLRSGATKRQRLPMRTFEHTWTRAGSWAFVALPPGELPATADEAAVVEASVGFERAAPPADAASAYRAALARWPYNLSLAMGLGNSLHAAGDRSAAAEVFRRAAEQHRSAPAWINLAQTLLDLGQPGAALAAARAASALDDAAWRTQAQAVLARAERSAARP
;
A
#
# COMPACT_ATOMS: atom_id res chain seq x y z
N MET A 1 18.19 28.23 54.61
CA MET A 1 18.16 28.04 53.13
C MET A 1 18.00 29.43 52.52
N THR A 2 19.04 29.91 51.88
CA THR A 2 19.13 31.27 51.35
C THR A 2 18.21 31.46 50.13
N PRO A 3 17.60 32.62 49.88
CA PRO A 3 16.66 32.88 48.80
C PRO A 3 17.23 32.66 47.40
N LYS A 4 18.55 32.61 47.23
CA LYS A 4 19.25 32.34 45.96
C LYS A 4 19.06 30.89 45.44
N GLY A 5 18.89 29.89 46.30
CA GLY A 5 18.68 28.50 45.92
C GLY A 5 17.29 28.19 45.33
N ARG A 6 16.27 28.97 45.72
CA ARG A 6 14.90 28.82 45.22
C ARG A 6 14.71 29.41 43.80
N ALA A 7 15.46 30.46 43.49
CA ALA A 7 15.42 31.06 42.13
C ALA A 7 16.04 30.13 41.08
N SER A 8 17.21 29.52 41.36
CA SER A 8 17.87 28.61 40.42
C SER A 8 17.07 27.34 40.16
N VAL A 9 16.39 26.77 41.15
CA VAL A 9 15.50 25.59 40.95
C VAL A 9 14.28 25.95 40.09
N ARG A 10 13.72 27.14 40.25
CA ARG A 10 12.59 27.63 39.42
C ARG A 10 13.00 27.84 37.98
N TRP A 11 14.19 28.36 37.69
CA TRP A 11 14.71 28.52 36.33
C TRP A 11 15.07 27.18 35.69
N LEU A 12 15.62 26.21 36.43
CA LEU A 12 15.87 24.85 35.94
C LEU A 12 14.56 24.10 35.65
N ALA A 13 13.55 24.24 36.51
CA ALA A 13 12.23 23.65 36.24
C ALA A 13 11.55 24.29 35.03
N ALA A 14 11.62 25.61 34.88
CA ALA A 14 11.10 26.32 33.70
C ALA A 14 11.84 25.93 32.42
N ALA A 15 13.17 25.76 32.46
CA ALA A 15 13.98 25.29 31.32
C ALA A 15 13.67 23.84 30.94
N LEU A 16 13.46 22.95 31.92
CA LEU A 16 13.04 21.57 31.70
C LEU A 16 11.64 21.46 31.07
N VAL A 17 10.71 22.33 31.53
CA VAL A 17 9.36 22.42 30.94
C VAL A 17 9.42 22.97 29.51
N LEU A 18 10.26 23.98 29.26
CA LEU A 18 10.48 24.52 27.90
C LEU A 18 11.15 23.53 26.97
N TRP A 19 12.06 22.68 27.46
CA TRP A 19 12.67 21.59 26.69
C TRP A 19 11.66 20.46 26.44
N GLY A 20 10.77 20.16 27.37
CA GLY A 20 9.66 19.21 27.18
C GLY A 20 8.62 19.70 26.16
N LEU A 21 8.44 21.01 26.00
CA LEU A 21 7.57 21.64 25.02
C LEU A 21 8.20 21.75 23.60
N ALA A 22 9.51 21.56 23.47
CA ALA A 22 10.18 21.38 22.18
C ALA A 22 9.89 20.05 21.50
N GLY A 23 8.81 19.39 21.92
CA GLY A 23 8.32 18.08 21.41
C GLY A 23 8.14 18.12 19.90
N CYS A 24 8.93 17.59 19.31
CA CYS A 24 9.27 16.62 18.28
C CYS A 24 8.37 16.60 17.03
N ALA A 25 8.07 17.72 16.37
CA ALA A 25 7.73 17.75 14.96
C ALA A 25 9.06 17.81 14.16
N VAL A 26 9.85 16.74 14.28
CA VAL A 26 11.20 16.67 13.72
C VAL A 26 11.16 16.68 12.20
N GLN A 27 10.20 15.94 11.62
CA GLN A 27 10.04 15.83 10.18
C GLN A 27 9.58 17.15 9.56
N THR A 28 8.59 17.82 10.15
CA THR A 28 8.14 19.15 9.71
C THR A 28 9.29 20.16 9.73
N ARG A 29 10.10 20.13 10.80
CA ARG A 29 11.25 21.04 10.91
C ARG A 29 12.27 20.76 9.83
N ALA A 30 12.61 19.50 9.59
CA ALA A 30 13.56 19.10 8.55
C ALA A 30 13.08 19.52 7.16
N LEU A 31 11.82 19.22 6.80
CA LEU A 31 11.23 19.56 5.51
C LEU A 31 11.19 21.06 5.23
N ARG A 32 10.93 21.88 6.26
CA ARG A 32 10.91 23.34 6.12
C ARG A 32 12.30 23.97 6.12
N ALA A 33 13.27 23.34 6.77
CA ALA A 33 14.66 23.82 6.76
C ALA A 33 15.35 23.53 5.43
N ALA A 34 15.05 22.38 4.83
CA ALA A 34 15.60 21.98 3.53
C ALA A 34 14.54 21.12 2.82
N ALA A 35 13.85 21.73 1.86
CA ALA A 35 12.91 20.99 1.02
C ALA A 35 13.63 19.87 0.27
N PRO A 36 13.11 18.63 0.28
CA PRO A 36 13.72 17.53 -0.47
C PRO A 36 13.81 17.83 -1.95
N PRO A 37 14.88 17.41 -2.65
CA PRO A 37 15.03 17.63 -4.08
C PRO A 37 13.81 17.10 -4.87
N GLY A 38 13.34 17.89 -5.82
CA GLY A 38 12.20 17.57 -6.68
C GLY A 38 10.83 17.68 -6.02
N LEU A 39 10.74 18.13 -4.76
CA LEU A 39 9.47 18.40 -4.11
C LEU A 39 9.12 19.90 -4.26
N PRO A 40 8.01 20.29 -4.91
CA PRO A 40 7.58 21.68 -5.01
C PRO A 40 7.30 22.28 -3.63
N ALA A 41 7.40 23.62 -3.53
CA ALA A 41 7.10 24.35 -2.29
C ALA A 41 5.65 24.14 -1.84
N ALA A 42 4.71 24.04 -2.77
CA ALA A 42 3.30 23.81 -2.48
C ALA A 42 2.64 22.95 -3.56
N VAL A 43 1.70 22.12 -3.16
CA VAL A 43 0.84 21.32 -4.05
C VAL A 43 -0.57 21.27 -3.46
N GLU A 44 -1.59 21.31 -4.30
CA GLU A 44 -2.97 21.05 -3.91
C GLU A 44 -3.70 20.26 -4.99
N LEU A 45 -4.24 19.11 -4.62
CA LEU A 45 -5.12 18.27 -5.43
C LEU A 45 -6.57 18.79 -5.29
N ALA A 46 -6.83 19.98 -5.81
CA ALA A 46 -8.08 20.71 -5.61
C ALA A 46 -9.31 19.94 -6.13
N GLN A 47 -9.13 19.11 -7.17
CA GLN A 47 -10.18 18.31 -7.80
C GLN A 47 -10.52 17.03 -7.01
N THR A 48 -9.76 16.69 -5.96
CA THR A 48 -10.09 15.55 -5.11
C THR A 48 -11.51 15.66 -4.56
N PRO A 49 -12.38 14.68 -4.80
CA PRO A 49 -13.75 14.66 -4.31
C PRO A 49 -13.84 14.90 -2.80
N PHE A 50 -14.99 15.35 -2.36
CA PHE A 50 -15.26 15.56 -0.94
C PHE A 50 -16.62 14.97 -0.58
N PHE A 51 -16.60 14.08 0.40
CA PHE A 51 -17.79 13.54 1.03
C PHE A 51 -17.83 14.04 2.47
N ALA A 52 -18.81 14.90 2.77
CA ALA A 52 -19.01 15.41 4.12
C ALA A 52 -19.33 14.23 5.07
N GLN A 53 -18.68 14.23 6.22
CA GLN A 53 -18.79 13.15 7.19
C GLN A 53 -19.88 13.49 8.20
N THR A 54 -20.80 12.56 8.42
CA THR A 54 -21.63 12.51 9.62
C THR A 54 -20.85 11.85 10.77
N ALA A 55 -21.39 11.90 11.99
CA ALA A 55 -20.76 11.28 13.15
C ALA A 55 -20.39 9.81 12.86
N TYR A 56 -19.17 9.40 13.20
CA TYR A 56 -18.62 8.04 13.09
C TYR A 56 -18.37 7.50 11.66
N GLN A 57 -18.62 8.28 10.60
CA GLN A 57 -18.42 7.85 9.21
C GLN A 57 -17.10 8.35 8.57
N CYS A 58 -16.12 8.74 9.38
CA CYS A 58 -14.84 9.25 8.85
C CYS A 58 -14.10 8.21 7.99
N GLY A 59 -14.16 6.92 8.33
CA GLY A 59 -13.54 5.85 7.52
C GLY A 59 -14.17 5.72 6.14
N PRO A 60 -15.46 5.41 6.03
CA PRO A 60 -16.17 5.29 4.75
C PRO A 60 -15.99 6.53 3.85
N ALA A 61 -16.13 7.74 4.40
CA ALA A 61 -15.98 8.97 3.62
C ALA A 61 -14.54 9.23 3.14
N ALA A 62 -13.54 8.96 3.97
CA ALA A 62 -12.13 9.06 3.57
C ALA A 62 -11.79 8.02 2.49
N LEU A 63 -12.30 6.80 2.62
CA LEU A 63 -12.11 5.74 1.63
C LEU A 63 -12.80 6.11 0.30
N ALA A 64 -14.06 6.56 0.33
CA ALA A 64 -14.76 7.05 -0.85
C ALA A 64 -13.99 8.17 -1.55
N THR A 65 -13.41 9.09 -0.78
CA THR A 65 -12.62 10.20 -1.31
C THR A 65 -11.41 9.73 -2.13
N VAL A 66 -10.60 8.82 -1.59
CA VAL A 66 -9.40 8.33 -2.29
C VAL A 66 -9.76 7.44 -3.48
N LEU A 67 -10.80 6.61 -3.37
CA LEU A 67 -11.28 5.78 -4.47
C LEU A 67 -11.83 6.62 -5.63
N ALA A 68 -12.69 7.58 -5.34
CA ALA A 68 -13.25 8.45 -6.35
C ALA A 68 -12.19 9.33 -7.04
N ALA A 69 -11.16 9.75 -6.30
CA ALA A 69 -10.03 10.48 -6.87
C ALA A 69 -9.20 9.61 -7.85
N SER A 70 -9.23 8.29 -7.67
CA SER A 70 -8.58 7.31 -8.53
C SER A 70 -9.49 6.78 -9.65
N GLY A 71 -10.63 7.44 -9.89
CA GLY A 71 -11.58 7.05 -10.93
C GLY A 71 -12.41 5.80 -10.63
N LEU A 72 -12.37 5.31 -9.38
CA LEU A 72 -13.12 4.13 -8.96
C LEU A 72 -14.42 4.58 -8.29
N PRO A 73 -15.60 4.12 -8.76
CA PRO A 73 -16.88 4.51 -8.18
C PRO A 73 -16.99 4.05 -6.72
N ALA A 74 -17.31 4.97 -5.82
CA ALA A 74 -17.47 4.65 -4.41
C ALA A 74 -18.48 5.58 -3.74
N SER A 75 -19.41 5.00 -2.99
CA SER A 75 -20.35 5.73 -2.13
C SER A 75 -19.97 5.52 -0.67
N PRO A 76 -19.90 6.59 0.16
CA PRO A 76 -19.68 6.44 1.60
C PRO A 76 -20.68 5.52 2.27
N ASP A 77 -21.95 5.53 1.86
CA ASP A 77 -23.01 4.70 2.45
C ASP A 77 -22.75 3.22 2.18
N GLN A 78 -22.48 2.84 0.93
CA GLN A 78 -22.11 1.47 0.55
C GLN A 78 -20.83 0.99 1.24
N LEU A 79 -19.82 1.86 1.32
CA LEU A 79 -18.60 1.54 2.05
C LEU A 79 -18.87 1.40 3.56
N GLY A 80 -19.79 2.19 4.11
CA GLY A 80 -20.22 2.08 5.50
C GLY A 80 -20.69 0.67 5.87
N GLU A 81 -21.42 0.00 4.99
CA GLU A 81 -21.88 -1.37 5.20
C GLU A 81 -20.74 -2.39 5.31
N THR A 82 -19.59 -2.09 4.73
CA THR A 82 -18.46 -3.04 4.59
C THR A 82 -17.23 -2.71 5.42
N VAL A 83 -17.01 -1.44 5.76
CA VAL A 83 -15.79 -1.03 6.50
C VAL A 83 -16.10 -0.42 7.86
N PHE A 84 -17.35 -0.08 8.17
CA PHE A 84 -17.73 0.41 9.48
C PHE A 84 -18.09 -0.76 10.41
N LEU A 85 -17.53 -0.74 11.61
CA LEU A 85 -17.77 -1.74 12.65
C LEU A 85 -18.61 -1.12 13.77
N PRO A 86 -19.91 -1.42 13.88
CA PRO A 86 -20.78 -0.83 14.90
C PRO A 86 -20.27 -1.01 16.33
N ALA A 87 -19.74 -2.21 16.64
CA ALA A 87 -19.17 -2.52 17.97
C ALA A 87 -17.92 -1.70 18.32
N ARG A 88 -17.28 -1.05 17.34
CA ARG A 88 -16.11 -0.19 17.50
C ARG A 88 -16.43 1.28 17.26
N THR A 89 -17.67 1.59 16.85
CA THR A 89 -18.09 2.93 16.43
C THR A 89 -17.10 3.59 15.45
N GLY A 90 -16.57 2.79 14.50
CA GLY A 90 -15.56 3.26 13.55
C GLY A 90 -15.06 2.15 12.63
N SER A 91 -14.06 2.47 11.82
CA SER A 91 -13.42 1.55 10.88
C SER A 91 -12.02 1.19 11.35
N LEU A 92 -11.64 -0.09 11.22
CA LEU A 92 -10.26 -0.51 11.44
C LEU A 92 -9.44 -0.30 10.17
N GLN A 93 -8.14 -0.12 10.33
CA GLN A 93 -7.18 0.06 9.23
C GLN A 93 -7.21 -1.11 8.25
N ILE A 94 -7.36 -2.34 8.74
CA ILE A 94 -7.46 -3.54 7.90
C ILE A 94 -8.74 -3.54 7.06
N GLU A 95 -9.86 -3.05 7.61
CA GLU A 95 -11.13 -2.94 6.88
C GLU A 95 -11.05 -1.86 5.79
N MET A 96 -10.34 -0.76 6.04
CA MET A 96 -10.09 0.28 5.04
C MET A 96 -9.34 -0.28 3.83
N ILE A 97 -8.27 -1.04 4.08
CA ILE A 97 -7.48 -1.70 3.02
C ILE A 97 -8.32 -2.75 2.28
N ALA A 98 -9.05 -3.59 3.02
CA ALA A 98 -9.90 -4.62 2.42
C ALA A 98 -11.05 -3.99 1.61
N GLY A 99 -11.65 -2.92 2.12
CA GLY A 99 -12.68 -2.16 1.42
C GLY A 99 -12.19 -1.57 0.10
N ALA A 100 -10.99 -0.97 0.09
CA ALA A 100 -10.39 -0.48 -1.13
C ALA A 100 -10.19 -1.60 -2.18
N ARG A 101 -9.68 -2.75 -1.75
CA ARG A 101 -9.48 -3.92 -2.63
C ARG A 101 -10.79 -4.45 -3.22
N ARG A 102 -11.86 -4.50 -2.44
CA ARG A 102 -13.20 -4.89 -2.93
C ARG A 102 -13.78 -3.92 -3.96
N GLN A 103 -13.34 -2.67 -3.93
CA GLN A 103 -13.71 -1.65 -4.93
C GLN A 103 -12.76 -1.59 -6.13
N GLY A 104 -11.86 -2.57 -6.28
CA GLY A 104 -10.96 -2.65 -7.42
C GLY A 104 -9.69 -1.81 -7.31
N ALA A 105 -9.35 -1.29 -6.13
CA ALA A 105 -8.12 -0.54 -5.91
C ALA A 105 -6.99 -1.39 -5.34
N VAL A 106 -5.78 -1.18 -5.83
CA VAL A 106 -4.55 -1.65 -5.17
C VAL A 106 -4.25 -0.71 -4.00
N ALA A 107 -4.60 -1.14 -2.79
CA ALA A 107 -4.38 -0.36 -1.57
C ALA A 107 -2.99 -0.63 -1.01
N THR A 108 -2.10 0.35 -1.12
CA THR A 108 -0.69 0.23 -0.71
C THR A 108 -0.40 1.12 0.49
N ARG A 109 0.12 0.52 1.55
CA ARG A 109 0.59 1.25 2.73
C ARG A 109 1.85 2.03 2.41
N LEU A 110 1.94 3.24 2.95
CA LEU A 110 3.05 4.14 2.71
C LEU A 110 4.11 4.06 3.82
N PRO A 111 5.36 4.45 3.53
CA PRO A 111 6.39 4.63 4.54
C PRO A 111 5.95 5.62 5.64
N ARG A 112 6.38 5.36 6.88
CA ARG A 112 5.97 6.13 8.06
C ARG A 112 6.74 7.45 8.21
N ASN A 113 6.89 8.19 7.12
CA ASN A 113 7.54 9.49 7.12
C ASN A 113 6.72 10.51 6.32
N LEU A 114 6.79 11.77 6.76
CA LEU A 114 5.98 12.84 6.21
C LEU A 114 6.36 13.16 4.75
N GLU A 115 7.64 13.07 4.42
CA GLU A 115 8.12 13.30 3.04
C GLU A 115 7.44 12.36 2.05
N ALA A 116 7.29 11.08 2.39
CA ALA A 116 6.62 10.11 1.53
C ALA A 116 5.17 10.55 1.23
N LEU A 117 4.44 11.02 2.23
CA LEU A 117 3.07 11.52 2.02
C LEU A 117 3.03 12.72 1.08
N LEU A 118 3.97 13.67 1.25
CA LEU A 118 4.03 14.86 0.39
C LEU A 118 4.41 14.49 -1.05
N ARG A 119 5.28 13.50 -1.24
CA ARG A 119 5.64 12.99 -2.57
C ARG A 119 4.48 12.28 -3.26
N GLU A 120 3.64 11.53 -2.53
CA GLU A 120 2.43 10.97 -3.10
C GLU A 120 1.46 12.06 -3.56
N VAL A 121 1.25 13.08 -2.72
CA VAL A 121 0.42 14.23 -3.10
C VAL A 121 1.00 14.96 -4.32
N HIS A 122 2.33 15.12 -4.39
CA HIS A 122 2.98 15.69 -5.57
C HIS A 122 2.79 14.83 -6.83
N ALA A 123 2.76 13.50 -6.67
CA ALA A 123 2.48 12.57 -7.76
C ALA A 123 1.00 12.53 -8.21
N GLY A 124 0.12 13.28 -7.54
CA GLY A 124 -1.30 13.31 -7.85
C GLY A 124 -2.15 12.37 -7.02
N HIS A 125 -1.57 11.68 -6.05
CA HIS A 125 -2.23 10.67 -5.23
C HIS A 125 -2.69 11.27 -3.90
N PRO A 126 -4.00 11.43 -3.64
CA PRO A 126 -4.50 11.80 -2.32
C PRO A 126 -4.28 10.64 -1.35
N VAL A 127 -3.85 10.97 -0.13
CA VAL A 127 -3.41 9.99 0.85
C VAL A 127 -4.41 9.88 1.98
N ALA A 128 -4.97 8.69 2.19
CA ALA A 128 -5.78 8.40 3.39
C ALA A 128 -4.87 8.25 4.61
N VAL A 129 -5.18 8.97 5.67
CA VAL A 129 -4.39 9.00 6.91
C VAL A 129 -5.26 8.74 8.13
N LEU A 130 -4.70 8.09 9.14
CA LEU A 130 -5.32 7.98 10.46
C LEU A 130 -4.64 8.97 11.41
N GLN A 131 -5.44 9.73 12.12
CA GLN A 131 -5.00 10.67 13.15
C GLN A 131 -5.56 10.26 14.53
N ASN A 132 -4.82 10.54 15.59
CA ASN A 132 -5.35 10.58 16.94
C ASN A 132 -5.46 12.04 17.37
N LEU A 133 -6.67 12.57 17.33
CA LEU A 133 -6.97 13.96 17.71
C LEU A 133 -7.05 14.16 19.23
N GLY A 134 -7.09 13.05 19.98
CA GLY A 134 -7.09 13.05 21.44
C GLY A 134 -5.70 12.89 22.05
N LEU A 135 -5.66 12.37 23.26
CA LEU A 135 -4.42 12.06 23.97
C LEU A 135 -4.00 10.59 23.74
N SER A 136 -2.74 10.25 24.01
CA SER A 136 -2.27 8.88 23.83
C SER A 136 -3.00 7.87 24.71
N TRP A 137 -3.43 8.29 25.92
CA TRP A 137 -4.18 7.46 26.85
C TRP A 137 -5.71 7.62 26.74
N TYR A 138 -6.19 8.61 25.96
CA TYR A 138 -7.60 8.82 25.65
C TYR A 138 -7.73 9.21 24.18
N PRO A 139 -7.63 8.24 23.25
CA PRO A 139 -7.57 8.51 21.83
C PRO A 139 -8.92 8.94 21.25
N ALA A 140 -8.86 9.86 20.29
CA ALA A 140 -9.96 10.23 19.40
C ALA A 140 -9.52 9.96 17.96
N TRP A 141 -9.87 8.78 17.46
CA TRP A 141 -9.47 8.32 16.13
C TRP A 141 -10.24 9.04 15.03
N HIS A 142 -9.52 9.48 14.02
CA HIS A 142 -10.09 10.21 12.90
C HIS A 142 -9.37 9.89 11.60
N TYR A 143 -10.15 9.52 10.58
CA TYR A 143 -9.64 9.40 9.21
C TYR A 143 -9.83 10.70 8.47
N ALA A 144 -8.79 11.10 7.72
CA ALA A 144 -8.80 12.24 6.83
C ALA A 144 -8.07 11.86 5.52
N VAL A 145 -8.18 12.73 4.50
CA VAL A 145 -7.43 12.56 3.26
C VAL A 145 -6.53 13.78 3.05
N LEU A 146 -5.23 13.55 3.03
CA LEU A 146 -4.23 14.57 2.69
C LEU A 146 -4.30 14.82 1.18
N ILE A 147 -4.55 16.06 0.82
CA ILE A 147 -4.74 16.52 -0.57
C ILE A 147 -3.79 17.63 -0.97
N GLY A 148 -2.98 18.13 -0.06
CA GLY A 148 -2.06 19.21 -0.36
C GLY A 148 -1.16 19.58 0.81
N TYR A 149 -0.16 20.37 0.50
CA TYR A 149 0.77 20.95 1.46
C TYR A 149 1.32 22.29 0.94
N ASP A 150 1.85 23.07 1.87
CA ASP A 150 2.60 24.28 1.62
C ASP A 150 3.76 24.33 2.63
N LEU A 151 4.99 24.18 2.13
CA LEU A 151 6.20 24.15 2.95
C LEU A 151 6.56 25.54 3.48
N GLU A 152 6.23 26.60 2.75
CA GLU A 152 6.53 27.97 3.15
C GLU A 152 5.66 28.39 4.33
N SER A 153 4.32 28.23 4.23
CA SER A 153 3.41 28.47 5.35
C SER A 153 3.50 27.39 6.45
N GLY A 154 3.99 26.20 6.11
CA GLY A 154 4.07 25.06 7.02
C GLY A 154 2.71 24.45 7.31
N GLU A 155 1.86 24.34 6.30
CA GLU A 155 0.50 23.80 6.40
C GLU A 155 0.30 22.57 5.52
N VAL A 156 -0.65 21.72 5.91
CA VAL A 156 -1.22 20.67 5.09
C VAL A 156 -2.69 20.96 4.80
N LEU A 157 -3.18 20.42 3.70
CA LEU A 157 -4.57 20.53 3.26
C LEU A 157 -5.24 19.18 3.32
N LEU A 158 -6.38 19.09 3.98
CA LEU A 158 -7.12 17.86 4.20
C LEU A 158 -8.56 17.96 3.71
N ARG A 159 -9.10 16.82 3.22
CA ARG A 159 -10.53 16.53 3.27
C ARG A 159 -10.81 15.89 4.62
N SER A 160 -11.57 16.53 5.50
CA SER A 160 -11.69 16.08 6.89
C SER A 160 -13.00 16.53 7.53
N GLY A 161 -13.75 15.63 8.11
CA GLY A 161 -15.01 15.93 8.79
C GLY A 161 -16.01 16.60 7.84
N ALA A 162 -16.56 17.73 8.26
CA ALA A 162 -17.45 18.56 7.46
C ALA A 162 -16.70 19.61 6.61
N THR A 163 -15.36 19.62 6.66
CA THR A 163 -14.55 20.67 6.05
C THR A 163 -13.90 20.19 4.76
N LYS A 164 -14.40 20.68 3.62
CA LYS A 164 -13.88 20.34 2.27
C LYS A 164 -12.40 20.67 2.09
N ARG A 165 -11.91 21.73 2.71
CA ARG A 165 -10.53 22.21 2.58
C ARG A 165 -10.04 22.67 3.96
N GLN A 166 -9.71 21.71 4.80
CA GLN A 166 -9.16 22.00 6.12
C GLN A 166 -7.67 22.34 5.99
N ARG A 167 -7.28 23.54 6.41
CA ARG A 167 -5.88 23.91 6.61
C ARG A 167 -5.47 23.54 8.03
N LEU A 168 -4.36 22.83 8.16
CA LEU A 168 -3.84 22.41 9.45
C LEU A 168 -2.32 22.66 9.48
N PRO A 169 -1.78 23.29 10.55
CA PRO A 169 -0.33 23.37 10.69
C PRO A 169 0.31 22.00 10.56
N MET A 170 1.32 21.88 9.69
CA MET A 170 2.00 20.60 9.40
C MET A 170 2.56 19.95 10.66
N ARG A 171 3.04 20.77 11.61
CA ARG A 171 3.47 20.30 12.94
C ARG A 171 2.33 19.61 13.72
N THR A 172 1.12 20.18 13.70
CA THR A 172 -0.05 19.59 14.38
C THR A 172 -0.46 18.29 13.69
N PHE A 173 -0.45 18.28 12.36
CA PHE A 173 -0.69 17.07 11.58
C PHE A 173 0.32 15.98 11.93
N GLU A 174 1.61 16.26 11.90
CA GLU A 174 2.66 15.31 12.26
C GLU A 174 2.42 14.69 13.64
N HIS A 175 2.08 15.50 14.64
CA HIS A 175 1.80 15.00 15.99
C HIS A 175 0.59 14.08 16.06
N THR A 176 -0.53 14.47 15.44
CA THR A 176 -1.75 13.68 15.48
C THR A 176 -1.62 12.38 14.68
N TRP A 177 -0.92 12.44 13.55
CA TRP A 177 -0.63 11.29 12.71
C TRP A 177 0.37 10.33 13.36
N THR A 178 1.46 10.85 13.94
CA THR A 178 2.45 10.03 14.66
C THR A 178 1.84 9.31 15.86
N ARG A 179 0.97 9.99 16.62
CA ARG A 179 0.22 9.35 17.71
C ARG A 179 -0.71 8.22 17.23
N ALA A 180 -1.10 8.23 15.98
CA ALA A 180 -1.86 7.16 15.32
C ALA A 180 -0.96 6.08 14.69
N GLY A 181 0.33 6.03 15.02
CA GLY A 181 1.29 5.07 14.48
C GLY A 181 1.75 5.39 13.07
N SER A 182 1.62 6.64 12.61
CA SER A 182 2.02 7.10 11.28
C SER A 182 1.41 6.23 10.16
N TRP A 183 0.13 5.87 10.31
CA TRP A 183 -0.55 5.04 9.33
C TRP A 183 -1.12 5.87 8.19
N ALA A 184 -0.79 5.46 6.98
CA ALA A 184 -1.28 6.05 5.74
C ALA A 184 -1.30 5.03 4.61
N PHE A 185 -2.17 5.22 3.62
CA PHE A 185 -2.17 4.44 2.39
C PHE A 185 -2.70 5.26 1.21
N VAL A 186 -2.38 4.81 0.02
CA VAL A 186 -3.01 5.24 -1.24
C VAL A 186 -3.81 4.07 -1.82
N ALA A 187 -4.88 4.39 -2.54
CA ALA A 187 -5.71 3.43 -3.26
C ALA A 187 -5.67 3.80 -4.74
N LEU A 188 -4.97 3.01 -5.55
CA LEU A 188 -4.73 3.30 -6.96
C LEU A 188 -5.38 2.23 -7.84
N PRO A 189 -5.73 2.52 -9.10
CA PRO A 189 -6.23 1.53 -10.03
C PRO A 189 -5.12 0.51 -10.36
N PRO A 190 -5.49 -0.72 -10.79
CA PRO A 190 -4.52 -1.71 -11.25
C PRO A 190 -3.68 -1.16 -12.41
N GLY A 191 -2.37 -1.29 -12.30
CA GLY A 191 -1.43 -0.76 -13.30
C GLY A 191 -0.73 0.54 -12.89
N GLU A 192 -1.21 1.21 -11.85
CA GLU A 192 -0.54 2.35 -11.25
C GLU A 192 0.20 1.97 -9.96
N LEU A 193 1.33 2.63 -9.70
CA LEU A 193 2.17 2.38 -8.53
C LEU A 193 2.33 3.65 -7.70
N PRO A 194 2.36 3.53 -6.36
CA PRO A 194 2.73 4.64 -5.50
C PRO A 194 4.14 5.15 -5.83
N ALA A 195 4.31 6.46 -5.70
CA ALA A 195 5.60 7.10 -5.93
C ALA A 195 6.65 6.69 -4.89
N THR A 196 6.24 6.40 -3.66
CA THR A 196 7.13 6.25 -2.49
C THR A 196 7.10 4.88 -1.83
N ALA A 197 6.16 3.99 -2.19
CA ALA A 197 6.12 2.66 -1.62
C ALA A 197 7.35 1.84 -2.02
N ASP A 198 7.87 1.08 -1.07
CA ASP A 198 8.94 0.13 -1.29
C ASP A 198 8.43 -1.19 -1.91
N GLU A 199 9.37 -2.03 -2.33
CA GLU A 199 9.10 -3.31 -2.96
C GLU A 199 8.20 -4.21 -2.09
N ALA A 200 8.49 -4.29 -0.79
CA ALA A 200 7.75 -5.16 0.14
C ALA A 200 6.29 -4.72 0.29
N ALA A 201 6.05 -3.40 0.40
CA ALA A 201 4.70 -2.85 0.50
C ALA A 201 3.89 -3.10 -0.77
N VAL A 202 4.52 -2.99 -1.96
CA VAL A 202 3.84 -3.25 -3.24
C VAL A 202 3.57 -4.73 -3.45
N VAL A 203 4.49 -5.62 -3.06
CA VAL A 203 4.26 -7.08 -3.05
C VAL A 203 3.06 -7.42 -2.16
N GLU A 204 3.04 -6.92 -0.91
CA GLU A 204 1.91 -7.14 0.02
C GLU A 204 0.59 -6.62 -0.56
N ALA A 205 0.61 -5.43 -1.17
CA ALA A 205 -0.58 -4.83 -1.78
C ALA A 205 -1.10 -5.65 -2.95
N SER A 206 -0.21 -6.09 -3.86
CA SER A 206 -0.55 -6.88 -5.05
C SER A 206 -1.11 -8.26 -4.68
N VAL A 207 -0.45 -8.97 -3.75
CA VAL A 207 -0.92 -10.27 -3.23
C VAL A 207 -2.27 -10.14 -2.53
N GLY A 208 -2.45 -9.06 -1.76
CA GLY A 208 -3.73 -8.81 -1.11
C GLY A 208 -4.83 -8.41 -2.08
N PHE A 209 -4.50 -7.72 -3.17
CA PHE A 209 -5.43 -7.32 -4.22
C PHE A 209 -5.91 -8.53 -5.05
N GLU A 210 -4.99 -9.42 -5.46
CA GLU A 210 -5.29 -10.64 -6.21
C GLU A 210 -6.43 -11.46 -5.60
N ARG A 211 -6.54 -11.50 -4.26
CA ARG A 211 -7.58 -12.27 -3.55
C ARG A 211 -9.00 -11.74 -3.73
N ALA A 212 -9.15 -10.49 -4.14
CA ALA A 212 -10.45 -9.82 -4.26
C ALA A 212 -10.75 -9.34 -5.69
N ALA A 213 -9.75 -9.32 -6.55
CA ALA A 213 -9.81 -8.74 -7.88
C ALA A 213 -10.07 -9.78 -8.98
N PRO A 214 -10.64 -9.38 -10.12
CA PRO A 214 -10.62 -10.18 -11.34
C PRO A 214 -9.17 -10.51 -11.75
N PRO A 215 -8.91 -11.71 -12.30
CA PRO A 215 -7.55 -12.13 -12.67
C PRO A 215 -6.84 -11.16 -13.62
N ALA A 216 -7.54 -10.53 -14.55
CA ALA A 216 -6.97 -9.56 -15.48
C ALA A 216 -6.46 -8.30 -14.76
N ASP A 217 -7.19 -7.82 -13.76
CA ASP A 217 -6.81 -6.65 -12.97
C ASP A 217 -5.62 -6.99 -12.06
N ALA A 218 -5.63 -8.17 -11.44
CA ALA A 218 -4.48 -8.67 -10.68
C ALA A 218 -3.23 -8.77 -11.57
N ALA A 219 -3.35 -9.29 -12.79
CA ALA A 219 -2.25 -9.33 -13.74
C ALA A 219 -1.73 -7.94 -14.09
N SER A 220 -2.62 -6.93 -14.22
CA SER A 220 -2.22 -5.54 -14.46
C SER A 220 -1.41 -4.97 -13.30
N ALA A 221 -1.86 -5.18 -12.06
CA ALA A 221 -1.16 -4.75 -10.85
C ALA A 221 0.23 -5.39 -10.74
N TYR A 222 0.33 -6.70 -10.91
CA TYR A 222 1.61 -7.40 -10.88
C TYR A 222 2.55 -7.00 -12.01
N ARG A 223 2.01 -6.75 -13.22
CA ARG A 223 2.83 -6.30 -14.37
C ARG A 223 3.48 -4.95 -14.10
N ALA A 224 2.73 -3.99 -13.57
CA ALA A 224 3.26 -2.69 -13.19
C ALA A 224 4.35 -2.82 -12.10
N ALA A 225 4.08 -3.63 -11.07
CA ALA A 225 5.04 -3.88 -10.01
C ALA A 225 6.31 -4.57 -10.52
N LEU A 226 6.19 -5.58 -11.37
CA LEU A 226 7.32 -6.31 -11.93
C LEU A 226 8.16 -5.44 -12.89
N ALA A 227 7.55 -4.46 -13.55
CA ALA A 227 8.29 -3.49 -14.37
C ALA A 227 9.23 -2.62 -13.53
N ARG A 228 8.84 -2.30 -12.29
CA ARG A 228 9.68 -1.54 -11.35
C ARG A 228 10.69 -2.43 -10.61
N TRP A 229 10.33 -3.68 -10.30
CA TRP A 229 11.18 -4.66 -9.60
C TRP A 229 11.29 -5.97 -10.40
N PRO A 230 12.05 -5.98 -11.50
CA PRO A 230 12.06 -7.07 -12.46
C PRO A 230 12.67 -8.39 -11.92
N TYR A 231 13.36 -8.31 -10.77
CA TYR A 231 13.97 -9.46 -10.12
C TYR A 231 13.18 -10.01 -8.94
N ASN A 232 11.92 -9.58 -8.76
CA ASN A 232 11.08 -10.09 -7.68
C ASN A 232 10.33 -11.35 -8.09
N LEU A 233 10.70 -12.48 -7.51
CA LEU A 233 10.07 -13.78 -7.80
C LEU A 233 8.58 -13.80 -7.43
N SER A 234 8.19 -13.20 -6.30
CA SER A 234 6.79 -13.20 -5.86
C SER A 234 5.89 -12.44 -6.85
N LEU A 235 6.36 -11.30 -7.36
CA LEU A 235 5.64 -10.54 -8.39
C LEU A 235 5.56 -11.32 -9.71
N ALA A 236 6.64 -11.99 -10.12
CA ALA A 236 6.64 -12.81 -11.33
C ALA A 236 5.67 -13.99 -11.22
N MET A 237 5.69 -14.69 -10.06
CA MET A 237 4.78 -15.81 -9.80
C MET A 237 3.32 -15.34 -9.76
N GLY A 238 3.03 -14.22 -9.08
CA GLY A 238 1.69 -13.62 -9.05
C GLY A 238 1.21 -13.21 -10.44
N LEU A 239 2.07 -12.59 -11.26
CA LEU A 239 1.73 -12.24 -12.64
C LEU A 239 1.42 -13.50 -13.47
N GLY A 240 2.27 -14.52 -13.39
CA GLY A 240 2.06 -15.78 -14.13
C GLY A 240 0.75 -16.47 -13.72
N ASN A 241 0.48 -16.56 -12.42
CA ASN A 241 -0.77 -17.14 -11.90
C ASN A 241 -2.00 -16.35 -12.36
N SER A 242 -1.95 -15.01 -12.27
CA SER A 242 -3.07 -14.15 -12.68
C SER A 242 -3.32 -14.22 -14.19
N LEU A 243 -2.28 -14.26 -15.02
CA LEU A 243 -2.40 -14.45 -16.47
C LEU A 243 -3.01 -15.81 -16.80
N HIS A 244 -2.54 -16.88 -16.15
CA HIS A 244 -3.10 -18.22 -16.33
C HIS A 244 -4.59 -18.26 -15.97
N ALA A 245 -4.96 -17.67 -14.83
CA ALA A 245 -6.36 -17.59 -14.38
C ALA A 245 -7.21 -16.72 -15.32
N ALA A 246 -6.63 -15.68 -15.95
CA ALA A 246 -7.30 -14.85 -16.95
C ALA A 246 -7.44 -15.55 -18.31
N GLY A 247 -6.85 -16.75 -18.50
CA GLY A 247 -6.88 -17.51 -19.74
C GLY A 247 -5.73 -17.21 -20.72
N ASP A 248 -4.89 -16.24 -20.44
CA ASP A 248 -3.68 -15.94 -21.23
C ASP A 248 -2.52 -16.85 -20.83
N ARG A 249 -2.70 -18.15 -21.17
CA ARG A 249 -1.73 -19.20 -20.83
C ARG A 249 -0.38 -19.00 -21.52
N SER A 250 -0.38 -18.42 -22.72
CA SER A 250 0.86 -18.18 -23.47
C SER A 250 1.73 -17.16 -22.76
N ALA A 251 1.15 -16.03 -22.36
CA ALA A 251 1.87 -15.02 -21.56
C ALA A 251 2.28 -15.57 -20.18
N ALA A 252 1.44 -16.38 -19.54
CA ALA A 252 1.77 -17.02 -18.27
C ALA A 252 3.01 -17.93 -18.41
N ALA A 253 3.07 -18.76 -19.45
CA ALA A 253 4.21 -19.64 -19.72
C ALA A 253 5.52 -18.85 -19.90
N GLU A 254 5.47 -17.72 -20.61
CA GLU A 254 6.64 -16.87 -20.80
C GLU A 254 7.12 -16.23 -19.47
N VAL A 255 6.20 -15.76 -18.64
CA VAL A 255 6.53 -15.20 -17.32
C VAL A 255 7.13 -16.27 -16.41
N PHE A 256 6.51 -17.47 -16.33
CA PHE A 256 7.04 -18.56 -15.53
C PHE A 256 8.41 -19.05 -16.02
N ARG A 257 8.65 -19.10 -17.32
CA ARG A 257 9.96 -19.46 -17.89
C ARG A 257 11.05 -18.51 -17.41
N ARG A 258 10.82 -17.20 -17.57
CA ARG A 258 11.78 -16.19 -17.11
C ARG A 258 12.03 -16.29 -15.61
N ALA A 259 10.98 -16.41 -14.82
CA ALA A 259 11.09 -16.57 -13.37
C ALA A 259 11.87 -17.83 -12.99
N ALA A 260 11.61 -18.96 -13.65
CA ALA A 260 12.27 -20.23 -13.42
C ALA A 260 13.78 -20.19 -13.72
N GLU A 261 14.14 -19.59 -14.86
CA GLU A 261 15.53 -19.44 -15.29
C GLU A 261 16.29 -18.44 -14.41
N GLN A 262 15.69 -17.28 -14.17
CA GLN A 262 16.32 -16.17 -13.42
C GLN A 262 16.57 -16.52 -11.97
N HIS A 263 15.64 -17.24 -11.33
CA HIS A 263 15.69 -17.55 -9.89
C HIS A 263 16.06 -19.00 -9.59
N ARG A 264 16.24 -19.85 -10.61
CA ARG A 264 16.40 -21.29 -10.44
C ARG A 264 15.29 -21.86 -9.53
N SER A 265 14.04 -21.46 -9.82
CA SER A 265 12.88 -21.69 -8.94
C SER A 265 12.14 -22.97 -9.33
N ALA A 266 12.11 -23.96 -8.45
CA ALA A 266 11.33 -25.18 -8.66
C ALA A 266 9.83 -24.90 -8.85
N PRO A 267 9.15 -24.07 -8.02
CA PRO A 267 7.74 -23.74 -8.23
C PRO A 267 7.48 -23.03 -9.56
N ALA A 268 8.41 -22.20 -10.06
CA ALA A 268 8.23 -21.55 -11.36
C ALA A 268 8.34 -22.58 -12.51
N TRP A 269 9.28 -23.52 -12.46
CA TRP A 269 9.35 -24.62 -13.41
C TRP A 269 8.12 -25.52 -13.37
N ILE A 270 7.58 -25.82 -12.19
CA ILE A 270 6.35 -26.60 -12.00
C ILE A 270 5.17 -25.89 -12.67
N ASN A 271 4.98 -24.58 -12.40
CA ASN A 271 3.90 -23.81 -13.00
C ASN A 271 4.05 -23.68 -14.51
N LEU A 272 5.29 -23.53 -14.99
CA LEU A 272 5.58 -23.55 -16.43
C LEU A 272 5.16 -24.88 -17.07
N ALA A 273 5.59 -26.01 -16.48
CA ALA A 273 5.24 -27.33 -17.00
C ALA A 273 3.73 -27.57 -17.03
N GLN A 274 3.02 -27.16 -15.96
CA GLN A 274 1.58 -27.24 -15.87
C GLN A 274 0.90 -26.39 -16.97
N THR A 275 1.34 -25.15 -17.15
CA THR A 275 0.80 -24.23 -18.15
C THR A 275 1.04 -24.74 -19.57
N LEU A 276 2.22 -25.34 -19.83
CA LEU A 276 2.53 -25.94 -21.13
C LEU A 276 1.68 -27.19 -21.44
N LEU A 277 1.35 -28.00 -20.42
CA LEU A 277 0.37 -29.08 -20.57
C LEU A 277 -1.02 -28.55 -20.94
N ASP A 278 -1.45 -27.47 -20.31
CA ASP A 278 -2.74 -26.83 -20.57
C ASP A 278 -2.78 -26.13 -21.96
N LEU A 279 -1.62 -25.85 -22.53
CA LEU A 279 -1.45 -25.37 -23.91
C LEU A 279 -1.30 -26.52 -24.97
N GLY A 280 -1.37 -27.79 -24.53
CA GLY A 280 -1.18 -28.92 -25.44
C GLY A 280 0.26 -29.08 -25.99
N GLN A 281 1.25 -28.64 -25.20
CA GLN A 281 2.69 -28.69 -25.55
C GLN A 281 3.45 -29.70 -24.68
N PRO A 282 3.17 -31.01 -24.80
CA PRO A 282 3.68 -32.02 -23.85
C PRO A 282 5.19 -32.17 -23.88
N GLY A 283 5.84 -31.98 -25.01
CA GLY A 283 7.31 -32.06 -25.15
C GLY A 283 8.01 -30.93 -24.36
N ALA A 284 7.53 -29.70 -24.50
CA ALA A 284 8.05 -28.57 -23.74
C ALA A 284 7.74 -28.69 -22.24
N ALA A 285 6.55 -29.18 -21.90
CA ALA A 285 6.16 -29.45 -20.51
C ALA A 285 7.07 -30.49 -19.84
N LEU A 286 7.44 -31.54 -20.55
CA LEU A 286 8.37 -32.57 -20.07
C LEU A 286 9.76 -31.98 -19.78
N ALA A 287 10.26 -31.11 -20.65
CA ALA A 287 11.53 -30.43 -20.44
C ALA A 287 11.49 -29.54 -19.16
N ALA A 288 10.44 -28.75 -18.99
CA ALA A 288 10.25 -27.90 -17.82
C ALA A 288 10.10 -28.74 -16.51
N ALA A 289 9.35 -29.84 -16.57
CA ALA A 289 9.16 -30.74 -15.42
C ALA A 289 10.47 -31.44 -14.99
N ARG A 290 11.31 -31.84 -15.96
CA ARG A 290 12.66 -32.36 -15.68
C ARG A 290 13.55 -31.30 -15.04
N ALA A 291 13.49 -30.07 -15.51
CA ALA A 291 14.22 -28.95 -14.90
C ALA A 291 13.79 -28.70 -13.44
N ALA A 292 12.49 -28.78 -13.15
CA ALA A 292 11.98 -28.68 -11.78
C ALA A 292 12.54 -29.80 -10.88
N SER A 293 12.50 -31.06 -11.37
CA SER A 293 12.99 -32.21 -10.62
C SER A 293 14.50 -32.20 -10.43
N ALA A 294 15.27 -31.68 -11.39
CA ALA A 294 16.73 -31.60 -11.29
C ALA A 294 17.23 -30.61 -10.25
N LEU A 295 16.40 -29.66 -9.81
CA LEU A 295 16.73 -28.74 -8.69
C LEU A 295 16.75 -29.43 -7.34
N ASP A 296 16.13 -30.60 -7.21
CA ASP A 296 16.00 -31.40 -6.00
C ASP A 296 15.60 -30.59 -4.74
N ASP A 297 14.72 -29.60 -4.95
CA ASP A 297 14.19 -28.77 -3.87
C ASP A 297 13.27 -29.61 -2.98
N ALA A 298 13.71 -29.82 -1.73
CA ALA A 298 13.00 -30.67 -0.77
C ALA A 298 11.55 -30.20 -0.52
N ALA A 299 11.29 -28.91 -0.54
CA ALA A 299 9.96 -28.36 -0.32
C ALA A 299 9.00 -28.63 -1.48
N TRP A 300 9.53 -28.78 -2.70
CA TRP A 300 8.76 -28.92 -3.94
C TRP A 300 8.93 -30.29 -4.65
N ARG A 301 9.68 -31.20 -4.05
CA ARG A 301 9.99 -32.52 -4.64
C ARG A 301 8.76 -33.31 -5.05
N THR A 302 7.76 -33.39 -4.19
CA THR A 302 6.52 -34.13 -4.47
C THR A 302 5.76 -33.53 -5.66
N GLN A 303 5.65 -32.22 -5.71
CA GLN A 303 4.97 -31.50 -6.81
C GLN A 303 5.75 -31.62 -8.11
N ALA A 304 7.08 -31.52 -8.06
CA ALA A 304 7.94 -31.70 -9.21
C ALA A 304 7.82 -33.11 -9.81
N GLN A 305 7.81 -34.17 -8.98
CA GLN A 305 7.60 -35.55 -9.40
C GLN A 305 6.19 -35.75 -9.99
N ALA A 306 5.17 -35.15 -9.37
CA ALA A 306 3.80 -35.28 -9.86
C ALA A 306 3.62 -34.64 -11.26
N VAL A 307 4.17 -33.43 -11.47
CA VAL A 307 4.09 -32.77 -12.79
C VAL A 307 4.94 -33.50 -13.83
N LEU A 308 6.11 -34.06 -13.44
CA LEU A 308 6.95 -34.88 -14.33
C LEU A 308 6.20 -36.11 -14.82
N ALA A 309 5.62 -36.90 -13.92
CA ALA A 309 4.84 -38.08 -14.29
C ALA A 309 3.63 -37.72 -15.18
N ARG A 310 2.99 -36.58 -14.97
CA ARG A 310 1.90 -36.10 -15.83
C ARG A 310 2.40 -35.73 -17.22
N ALA A 311 3.55 -35.04 -17.31
CA ALA A 311 4.15 -34.65 -18.59
C ALA A 311 4.63 -35.86 -19.39
N GLU A 312 5.22 -36.87 -18.76
CA GLU A 312 5.61 -38.15 -19.39
C GLU A 312 4.41 -38.87 -20.01
N ARG A 313 3.32 -39.02 -19.23
CA ARG A 313 2.08 -39.63 -19.75
C ARG A 313 1.48 -38.85 -20.94
N SER A 314 1.57 -37.52 -20.89
CA SER A 314 1.05 -36.68 -21.97
C SER A 314 1.91 -36.74 -23.25
N ALA A 315 3.24 -36.81 -23.07
CA ALA A 315 4.20 -36.90 -24.20
C ALA A 315 4.21 -38.29 -24.87
N ALA A 316 3.78 -39.34 -24.15
CA ALA A 316 3.68 -40.70 -24.68
C ALA A 316 2.37 -40.98 -25.44
N ARG A 317 1.42 -40.04 -25.46
CA ARG A 317 0.17 -40.18 -26.24
C ARG A 317 0.45 -39.76 -27.69
N PRO A 318 0.10 -40.62 -28.65
CA PRO A 318 0.28 -40.32 -30.07
C PRO A 318 -0.58 -39.15 -30.55
#